data_3a748d1bf3ea60d2769dae7f77eb7d88
#
_entry.id   3a748d1bf3ea60d2769dae7f77eb7d88
#
_cell.length_a   1.000
_cell.length_b   1.000
_cell.length_c   1.000
_cell.angle_alpha   90.00
_cell.angle_beta   90.00
_cell.angle_gamma   90.00
#
_symmetry.space_group_name_H-M   'P 1'
#
loop_
_entity.id
_entity.type
_entity.pdbx_description
1 polymer ?
#
loop_
_entity_poly.entity_id
_entity_poly.type
_entity_poly.pdbx_seq_one_letter_code
_entity_poly.pdbx_strand_id
1 'polypeptide(L)' 'MKTCFFCKGTVAHRPVDYMAQQQGNFLLLRSLRAEVCQQCGEIYLDADASRQIDTAFAHKETAEQHLNVPVFISQ' A
#
# COMPACT_ATOMS: atom_id res chain seq x y z
N MET A 1 -2.18 -18.98 6.82
CA MET A 1 -3.17 -18.69 5.78
C MET A 1 -4.27 -17.80 6.32
N LYS A 2 -4.80 -17.04 5.49
CA LYS A 2 -5.80 -16.06 5.89
C LYS A 2 -7.01 -16.14 4.99
N THR A 3 -8.13 -15.80 5.58
CA THR A 3 -9.36 -15.66 4.85
C THR A 3 -9.75 -14.20 4.86
N CYS A 4 -10.22 -13.71 3.75
CA CYS A 4 -10.61 -12.32 3.65
C CYS A 4 -11.76 -12.04 4.62
N PHE A 5 -11.64 -10.92 5.32
CA PHE A 5 -12.60 -10.51 6.30
C PHE A 5 -13.97 -10.20 5.68
N PHE A 6 -13.96 -9.74 4.44
CA PHE A 6 -15.18 -9.26 3.80
C PHE A 6 -15.84 -10.28 2.92
N CYS A 7 -15.08 -10.94 2.05
CA CYS A 7 -15.68 -11.83 1.06
C CYS A 7 -15.37 -13.31 1.31
N LYS A 8 -14.56 -13.60 2.33
CA LYS A 8 -14.17 -14.97 2.67
C LYS A 8 -13.29 -15.64 1.64
N GLY A 9 -12.75 -14.89 0.70
CA GLY A 9 -11.81 -15.44 -0.28
C GLY A 9 -10.47 -15.75 0.33
N THR A 10 -9.62 -16.41 -0.43
CA THR A 10 -8.29 -16.76 0.01
C THR A 10 -7.37 -15.55 -0.06
N VAL A 11 -6.55 -15.34 0.97
CA VAL A 11 -5.60 -14.25 1.03
C VAL A 11 -4.20 -14.81 0.81
N ALA A 12 -3.40 -14.13 0.00
CA ALA A 12 -2.05 -14.55 -0.31
C ALA A 12 -1.10 -13.36 -0.29
N HIS A 13 0.18 -13.60 0.01
CA HIS A 13 1.20 -12.58 -0.08
C HIS A 13 1.52 -12.27 -1.53
N ARG A 14 1.49 -10.99 -1.90
CA ARG A 14 1.80 -10.54 -3.26
C ARG A 14 2.45 -9.17 -3.21
N PRO A 15 3.32 -8.86 -4.17
CA PRO A 15 3.81 -7.49 -4.31
C PRO A 15 2.71 -6.61 -4.91
N VAL A 16 2.52 -5.43 -4.32
CA VAL A 16 1.54 -4.47 -4.82
C VAL A 16 2.16 -3.09 -4.84
N ASP A 17 1.63 -2.23 -5.70
CA ASP A 17 1.96 -0.81 -5.66
C ASP A 17 0.95 -0.14 -4.75
N TYR A 18 1.45 0.47 -3.70
CA TYR A 18 0.59 0.98 -2.64
C TYR A 18 0.82 2.46 -2.42
N MET A 19 -0.25 3.24 -2.50
CA MET A 19 -0.21 4.68 -2.23
C MET A 19 -0.50 4.90 -0.75
N ALA A 20 0.50 5.39 -0.02
CA ALA A 20 0.38 5.62 1.42
C ALA A 20 0.28 7.10 1.72
N GLN A 21 -0.39 7.43 2.80
CA GLN A 21 -0.58 8.82 3.23
C GLN A 21 -0.35 8.94 4.72
N GLN A 22 0.47 9.91 5.11
CA GLN A 22 0.68 10.25 6.52
C GLN A 22 0.80 11.76 6.64
N GLN A 23 -0.01 12.36 7.51
CA GLN A 23 0.12 13.77 7.85
C GLN A 23 0.22 14.66 6.63
N GLY A 24 -0.62 14.40 5.64
CA GLY A 24 -0.67 15.20 4.43
C GLY A 24 0.39 14.87 3.40
N ASN A 25 1.28 13.94 3.68
CA ASN A 25 2.29 13.50 2.75
C ASN A 25 1.84 12.21 2.07
N PHE A 26 2.18 12.07 0.79
CA PHE A 26 1.81 10.92 -0.01
C PHE A 26 3.05 10.25 -0.57
N LEU A 27 3.06 8.92 -0.57
CA LEU A 27 4.13 8.14 -1.16
C LEU A 27 3.53 6.98 -1.93
N LEU A 28 4.21 6.61 -3.01
CA LEU A 28 3.89 5.37 -3.71
C LEU A 28 5.00 4.38 -3.43
N LEU A 29 4.65 3.24 -2.86
CA LEU A 29 5.62 2.16 -2.66
C LEU A 29 5.35 1.11 -3.72
N ARG A 30 6.34 0.87 -4.58
CA ARG A 30 6.23 -0.15 -5.60
C ARG A 30 6.68 -1.49 -5.03
N SER A 31 5.95 -2.52 -5.39
CA SER A 31 6.31 -3.90 -5.02
C SER A 31 6.35 -4.10 -3.51
N LEU A 32 5.48 -3.41 -2.80
CA LEU A 32 5.31 -3.64 -1.37
C LEU A 32 4.67 -5.01 -1.18
N ARG A 33 5.30 -5.86 -0.39
CA ARG A 33 4.73 -7.17 -0.15
C ARG A 33 3.61 -7.03 0.88
N ALA A 34 2.43 -7.43 0.48
CA ALA A 34 1.25 -7.32 1.32
C ALA A 34 0.40 -8.57 1.16
N GLU A 35 -0.59 -8.71 2.02
CA GLU A 35 -1.56 -9.78 1.91
C GLU A 35 -2.74 -9.28 1.10
N VAL A 36 -3.09 -10.01 0.05
CA VAL A 36 -4.13 -9.57 -0.89
C VAL A 36 -5.16 -10.66 -1.04
N CYS A 37 -6.41 -10.29 -0.94
CA CYS A 37 -7.50 -11.22 -1.20
C CYS A 37 -7.54 -11.54 -2.69
N GLN A 38 -7.52 -12.82 -3.02
CA GLN A 38 -7.50 -13.24 -4.42
C GLN A 38 -8.85 -13.07 -5.09
N GLN A 39 -9.89 -12.82 -4.33
CA GLN A 39 -11.23 -12.71 -4.87
C GLN A 39 -11.68 -11.26 -4.99
N CYS A 40 -11.60 -10.47 -3.93
CA CYS A 40 -12.09 -9.10 -3.97
C CYS A 40 -10.99 -8.04 -4.09
N GLY A 41 -9.72 -8.44 -3.95
CA GLY A 41 -8.61 -7.51 -4.10
C GLY A 41 -8.28 -6.69 -2.87
N GLU A 42 -8.94 -6.96 -1.76
CA GLU A 42 -8.64 -6.22 -0.52
C GLU A 42 -7.19 -6.42 -0.11
N ILE A 43 -6.55 -5.34 0.32
CA ILE A 43 -5.13 -5.35 0.70
C ILE A 43 -5.03 -5.25 2.21
N TYR A 44 -4.27 -6.17 2.79
CA TYR A 44 -4.01 -6.18 4.23
C TYR A 44 -2.53 -5.95 4.48
N LEU A 45 -2.21 -5.01 5.36
CA LEU A 45 -0.84 -4.67 5.68
C LEU A 45 -0.43 -5.36 6.96
N ASP A 46 0.57 -6.22 6.87
CA ASP A 46 1.12 -6.85 8.07
C ASP A 46 2.18 -5.94 8.70
N ALA A 47 2.83 -6.42 9.74
CA ALA A 47 3.82 -5.61 10.46
C ALA A 47 4.99 -5.23 9.58
N ASP A 48 5.44 -6.14 8.71
CA ASP A 48 6.54 -5.83 7.81
C ASP A 48 6.16 -4.74 6.82
N ALA A 49 4.97 -4.85 6.23
CA ALA A 49 4.52 -3.83 5.28
C ALA A 49 4.39 -2.49 5.96
N SER A 50 3.85 -2.47 7.16
CA SER A 50 3.71 -1.22 7.92
C SER A 50 5.05 -0.59 8.23
N ARG A 51 6.04 -1.40 8.59
CA ARG A 51 7.38 -0.88 8.86
C ARG A 51 8.01 -0.29 7.60
N GLN A 52 7.81 -0.94 6.47
CA GLN A 52 8.36 -0.41 5.22
C GLN A 52 7.74 0.93 4.87
N ILE A 53 6.44 1.08 5.12
CA ILE A 53 5.78 2.36 4.88
C ILE A 53 6.36 3.43 5.80
N ASP A 54 6.51 3.13 7.08
CA ASP A 54 7.05 4.10 8.02
C ASP A 54 8.49 4.49 7.66
N THR A 55 9.29 3.52 7.26
CA THR A 55 10.66 3.78 6.85
C THR A 55 10.70 4.68 5.62
N ALA A 56 9.80 4.43 4.66
CA ALA A 56 9.76 5.25 3.46
C ALA A 56 9.42 6.70 3.79
N PHE A 57 8.48 6.93 4.70
CA PHE A 57 8.17 8.30 5.10
C PHE A 57 9.33 8.97 5.83
N ALA A 58 10.07 8.22 6.62
CA ALA A 58 11.22 8.77 7.33
C ALA A 58 12.33 9.18 6.37
N HIS A 59 12.40 8.56 5.19
CA HIS A 59 13.47 8.81 4.22
C HIS A 59 12.94 9.24 2.86
N LYS A 60 11.85 9.98 2.84
CA LYS A 60 11.20 10.32 1.58
C LYS A 60 12.07 11.18 0.67
N GLU A 61 13.06 11.87 1.23
CA GLU A 61 13.96 12.69 0.41
C GLU A 61 14.83 11.87 -0.51
N THR A 62 14.98 10.57 -0.22
CA THR A 62 15.81 9.69 -1.03
C THR A 62 14.99 8.90 -2.04
N ALA A 63 13.77 9.33 -2.32
CA ALA A 63 12.92 8.64 -3.28
C ALA A 63 13.62 8.52 -4.62
N GLU A 64 13.46 7.36 -5.26
CA GLU A 64 14.14 7.08 -6.52
C GLU A 64 13.42 7.68 -7.71
N GLN A 65 12.12 7.92 -7.59
CA GLN A 65 11.30 8.45 -8.67
C GLN A 65 10.26 9.38 -8.10
N HIS A 66 9.77 10.27 -8.96
CA HIS A 66 8.64 11.13 -8.62
C HIS A 66 7.62 11.03 -9.74
N LEU A 67 6.35 10.94 -9.37
CA LEU A 67 5.26 10.80 -10.31
C LEU A 67 4.33 11.99 -10.20
N ASN A 68 3.80 12.41 -11.35
CA ASN A 68 2.73 13.39 -11.38
C ASN A 68 1.40 12.67 -11.19
N VAL A 69 0.59 13.18 -10.28
CA VAL A 69 -0.69 12.57 -9.96
C VAL A 69 -1.80 13.55 -10.30
N PRO A 70 -2.75 13.19 -11.16
CA PRO A 70 -3.89 14.06 -11.46
C PRO A 70 -4.70 14.31 -10.19
N VAL A 71 -5.14 15.54 -10.03
CA VAL A 71 -5.94 15.92 -8.87
C VAL A 71 -7.21 16.59 -9.38
N PHE A 72 -8.35 16.07 -8.95
CA PHE A 72 -9.63 16.66 -9.26
C PHE A 72 -10.24 17.19 -7.98
N ILE A 73 -10.80 18.39 -8.07
CA ILE A 73 -11.44 18.99 -6.90
C ILE A 73 -12.92 18.66 -6.97
N SER A 74 -13.39 17.95 -5.96
CA SER A 74 -14.80 17.57 -5.86
C SER A 74 -15.60 18.70 -5.25
N GLN A 75 -16.86 18.79 -5.66
CA GLN A 75 -17.75 19.84 -5.19
C GLN A 75 -18.91 19.26 -4.42
#